data_f603a388865cd4204b8d6275994470e9
#
_entry.id   f603a388865cd4204b8d6275994470e9
#
_cell.length_a   1.000
_cell.length_b   1.000
_cell.length_c   1.000
_cell.angle_alpha   90.00
_cell.angle_beta   90.00
_cell.angle_gamma   90.00
#
_symmetry.space_group_name_H-M   'P 1'
#
loop_
_entity.id
_entity.type
_entity.pdbx_description
1 polymer ?
#
loop_
_entity_poly.entity_id
_entity_poly.type
_entity_poly.pdbx_seq_one_letter_code
_entity_poly.pdbx_strand_id
1 'polypeptide(L)'
;MEPINGLRRFEVQFNADGSFNTEDGGDGGLPAAVATGGITDLYVMAHGWNNGVASARALYDAMFGLLAGQLGERRATSAAVGIIWPSILFPDDDPATASAQPASPTQVTAALAATMPDQKRTLDELGRQLEIQPQDPVELKKFVTLATGLVTTAPQSEEDSGESAILDSDAMKVLGHAATLAPKSTGNAQGSGNPFTRLWSGARELLRTMSYYEMKNRAGVVGERGLGPLLGSLSGPDGPPRIHLIGHSFGARLVSYALAGLPATGTSPVKSLTLIQGAFSHFAFAHSLPFDIDRHGGLSGLEARVDGPLLATFTAADRAVGWWYPAASALARQDSQAAQELTFRWGAMGHDGYQQDPAATTVMLKEAGKPYAFARGRFYALDANAVIAADESPFSGAHSDIKHPEVTWAIAAAAQAA
;
A
#
# COMPACT_ATOMS: atom_id res chain seq x y z
N MET A 1 23.68 8.08 -1.61
CA MET A 1 22.79 9.27 -1.70
C MET A 1 23.26 10.34 -0.73
N GLU A 2 22.98 11.63 -1.00
CA GLU A 2 23.30 12.70 -0.05
C GLU A 2 22.50 12.54 1.25
N PRO A 3 23.13 12.75 2.41
CA PRO A 3 22.46 12.73 3.70
C PRO A 3 21.35 13.78 3.80
N ILE A 4 20.29 13.49 4.55
CA ILE A 4 19.20 14.42 4.81
C ILE A 4 19.26 14.90 6.25
N ASN A 5 19.46 16.20 6.46
CA ASN A 5 19.65 16.80 7.79
C ASN A 5 20.67 16.02 8.67
N GLY A 6 21.73 15.45 8.07
CA GLY A 6 22.74 14.67 8.74
C GLY A 6 22.39 13.18 8.99
N LEU A 7 21.20 12.72 8.59
CA LEU A 7 20.81 11.31 8.59
C LEU A 7 21.35 10.64 7.31
N ARG A 8 22.14 9.56 7.45
CA ARG A 8 22.62 8.76 6.30
C ARG A 8 21.43 8.21 5.53
N ARG A 9 21.56 8.10 4.20
CA ARG A 9 20.45 7.74 3.34
C ARG A 9 20.87 6.71 2.29
N PHE A 10 20.01 5.71 2.12
CA PHE A 10 20.10 4.65 1.11
C PHE A 10 18.80 4.53 0.34
N GLU A 11 18.89 3.98 -0.85
CA GLU A 11 17.74 3.61 -1.67
C GLU A 11 17.97 2.20 -2.19
N VAL A 12 16.98 1.34 -2.01
CA VAL A 12 16.98 -0.04 -2.50
C VAL A 12 15.87 -0.18 -3.52
N GLN A 13 16.18 -0.75 -4.68
CA GLN A 13 15.23 -0.89 -5.77
C GLN A 13 14.97 -2.36 -6.10
N PHE A 14 13.68 -2.72 -6.15
CA PHE A 14 13.23 -4.06 -6.47
C PHE A 14 12.47 -4.10 -7.80
N ASN A 15 12.54 -5.26 -8.47
CA ASN A 15 11.65 -5.67 -9.53
C ASN A 15 10.32 -6.20 -8.96
N ALA A 16 9.35 -6.48 -9.83
CA ALA A 16 8.03 -6.97 -9.44
C ALA A 16 8.04 -8.33 -8.73
N ASP A 17 9.05 -9.16 -8.99
CA ASP A 17 9.23 -10.49 -8.40
C ASP A 17 10.03 -10.48 -7.08
N GLY A 18 10.47 -9.31 -6.62
CA GLY A 18 11.29 -9.11 -5.43
C GLY A 18 12.80 -9.22 -5.66
N SER A 19 13.26 -9.51 -6.87
CA SER A 19 14.69 -9.41 -7.20
C SER A 19 15.15 -7.94 -7.20
N PHE A 20 16.46 -7.72 -7.03
CA PHE A 20 17.01 -6.36 -7.12
C PHE A 20 16.94 -5.81 -8.55
N ASN A 21 16.52 -4.56 -8.70
CA ASN A 21 16.65 -3.83 -9.95
C ASN A 21 18.08 -3.28 -10.08
N THR A 22 18.97 -4.10 -10.63
CA THR A 22 20.40 -3.77 -10.74
C THR A 22 20.71 -2.70 -11.76
N GLU A 23 19.79 -2.40 -12.69
CA GLU A 23 19.95 -1.34 -13.69
C GLU A 23 19.85 0.06 -13.06
N ASP A 24 19.04 0.19 -11.98
CA ASP A 24 18.76 1.46 -11.31
C ASP A 24 19.34 1.56 -9.89
N GLY A 25 20.35 0.74 -9.54
CA GLY A 25 21.05 0.88 -8.27
C GLY A 25 20.94 -0.31 -7.30
N GLY A 26 20.04 -1.25 -7.54
CA GLY A 26 19.94 -2.52 -6.81
C GLY A 26 19.78 -2.35 -5.30
N ASP A 27 20.71 -2.90 -4.52
CA ASP A 27 20.73 -2.86 -3.04
C ASP A 27 21.21 -1.51 -2.46
N GLY A 28 21.53 -0.53 -3.33
CA GLY A 28 21.98 0.82 -2.94
C GLY A 28 23.27 0.85 -2.13
N GLY A 29 24.03 -0.25 -2.08
CA GLY A 29 25.23 -0.40 -1.25
C GLY A 29 24.93 -0.53 0.25
N LEU A 30 23.66 -0.78 0.63
CA LEU A 30 23.23 -0.88 2.03
C LEU A 30 23.94 -2.00 2.79
N PRO A 31 24.07 -3.25 2.26
CA PRO A 31 24.78 -4.32 2.96
C PRO A 31 26.24 -3.99 3.25
N ALA A 32 26.94 -3.40 2.28
CA ALA A 32 28.32 -2.99 2.46
C ALA A 32 28.49 -1.89 3.52
N ALA A 33 27.57 -0.92 3.53
CA ALA A 33 27.59 0.16 4.51
C ALA A 33 27.32 -0.36 5.93
N VAL A 34 26.39 -1.30 6.10
CA VAL A 34 26.11 -1.94 7.39
C VAL A 34 27.32 -2.78 7.85
N ALA A 35 27.94 -3.54 6.96
CA ALA A 35 29.13 -4.35 7.25
C ALA A 35 30.34 -3.50 7.67
N THR A 36 30.44 -2.24 7.22
CA THR A 36 31.49 -1.30 7.63
C THR A 36 31.31 -0.85 9.10
N GLY A 37 30.09 -0.92 9.64
CA GLY A 37 29.76 -0.53 11.00
C GLY A 37 29.30 0.91 11.17
N GLY A 38 28.96 1.26 12.41
CA GLY A 38 28.48 2.59 12.78
C GLY A 38 27.04 2.89 12.37
N ILE A 39 26.27 1.86 11.98
CA ILE A 39 24.80 1.93 11.80
C ILE A 39 24.16 1.02 12.84
N THR A 40 23.50 1.62 13.83
CA THR A 40 22.79 0.89 14.89
C THR A 40 21.30 0.75 14.62
N ASP A 41 20.72 1.72 13.90
CA ASP A 41 19.29 1.79 13.61
C ASP A 41 19.05 2.07 12.11
N LEU A 42 18.17 1.28 11.49
CA LEU A 42 17.72 1.46 10.12
C LEU A 42 16.22 1.78 10.09
N TYR A 43 15.87 2.94 9.55
CA TYR A 43 14.49 3.35 9.29
C TYR A 43 14.15 3.05 7.84
N VAL A 44 13.45 1.95 7.59
CA VAL A 44 13.16 1.42 6.26
C VAL A 44 11.74 1.78 5.88
N MET A 45 11.56 2.60 4.85
CA MET A 45 10.26 3.08 4.41
C MET A 45 9.92 2.62 2.99
N ALA A 46 8.70 2.08 2.82
CA ALA A 46 8.12 1.74 1.52
C ALA A 46 6.95 2.66 1.19
N HIS A 47 6.94 3.19 -0.05
CA HIS A 47 5.86 4.03 -0.59
C HIS A 47 4.63 3.21 -1.00
N GLY A 48 3.51 3.88 -1.18
CA GLY A 48 2.25 3.31 -1.61
C GLY A 48 2.11 3.14 -3.13
N TRP A 49 0.93 2.71 -3.54
CA TRP A 49 0.46 2.75 -4.92
C TRP A 49 0.36 4.21 -5.38
N ASN A 50 0.31 4.43 -6.69
CA ASN A 50 0.30 5.75 -7.31
C ASN A 50 1.54 6.62 -7.04
N ASN A 51 2.71 6.00 -6.82
CA ASN A 51 3.96 6.70 -6.69
C ASN A 51 4.95 6.26 -7.77
N GLY A 52 5.26 7.12 -8.71
CA GLY A 52 6.46 6.95 -9.54
C GLY A 52 7.74 7.18 -8.71
N VAL A 53 8.89 6.83 -9.27
CA VAL A 53 10.20 6.95 -8.58
C VAL A 53 10.44 8.37 -8.03
N ALA A 54 10.10 9.40 -8.81
CA ALA A 54 10.27 10.80 -8.38
C ALA A 54 9.35 11.17 -7.20
N SER A 55 8.09 10.75 -7.24
CA SER A 55 7.13 10.98 -6.15
C SER A 55 7.53 10.24 -4.88
N ALA A 56 8.01 9.00 -5.01
CA ALA A 56 8.50 8.21 -3.88
C ALA A 56 9.72 8.87 -3.22
N ARG A 57 10.67 9.37 -4.02
CA ARG A 57 11.83 10.11 -3.50
C ARG A 57 11.43 11.39 -2.79
N ALA A 58 10.48 12.15 -3.34
CA ALA A 58 9.96 13.37 -2.70
C ALA A 58 9.26 13.06 -1.36
N LEU A 59 8.50 11.96 -1.30
CA LEU A 59 7.91 11.47 -0.05
C LEU A 59 9.00 11.13 0.98
N TYR A 60 10.03 10.39 0.58
CA TYR A 60 11.14 10.00 1.46
C TYR A 60 11.94 11.22 1.93
N ASP A 61 12.17 12.21 1.06
CA ASP A 61 12.84 13.45 1.42
C ASP A 61 12.09 14.19 2.53
N ALA A 62 10.77 14.31 2.41
CA ALA A 62 9.94 14.96 3.41
C ALA A 62 9.93 14.16 4.73
N MET A 63 9.62 12.86 4.68
CA MET A 63 9.48 12.04 5.87
C MET A 63 10.80 11.85 6.62
N PHE A 64 11.88 11.55 5.92
CA PHE A 64 13.21 11.40 6.55
C PHE A 64 13.78 12.73 7.02
N GLY A 65 13.42 13.85 6.35
CA GLY A 65 13.78 15.19 6.81
C GLY A 65 13.15 15.52 8.17
N LEU A 66 11.86 15.20 8.34
CA LEU A 66 11.14 15.37 9.61
C LEU A 66 11.68 14.41 10.68
N LEU A 67 11.88 13.14 10.33
CA LEU A 67 12.39 12.12 11.25
C LEU A 67 13.79 12.47 11.77
N ALA A 68 14.69 12.95 10.90
CA ALA A 68 16.04 13.35 11.29
C ALA A 68 16.05 14.42 12.38
N GLY A 69 15.07 15.34 12.35
CA GLY A 69 14.89 16.37 13.38
C GLY A 69 14.49 15.83 14.75
N GLN A 70 13.96 14.58 14.80
CA GLN A 70 13.41 13.99 16.02
C GLN A 70 14.31 12.91 16.65
N LEU A 71 15.34 12.45 15.94
CA LEU A 71 16.23 11.38 16.41
C LEU A 71 17.27 11.86 17.45
N GLY A 72 17.47 13.17 17.60
CA GLY A 72 18.48 13.71 18.51
C GLY A 72 19.88 13.15 18.22
N GLU A 73 20.59 12.71 19.26
CA GLU A 73 21.93 12.13 19.14
C GLU A 73 21.95 10.79 18.38
N ARG A 74 20.87 10.02 18.44
CA ARG A 74 20.75 8.74 17.70
C ARG A 74 20.88 8.91 16.18
N ARG A 75 20.63 10.10 15.65
CA ARG A 75 20.78 10.41 14.22
C ARG A 75 22.18 10.06 13.69
N ALA A 76 23.22 10.24 14.48
CA ALA A 76 24.61 9.98 14.07
C ALA A 76 24.89 8.50 13.74
N THR A 77 24.18 7.60 14.40
CA THR A 77 24.30 6.13 14.22
C THR A 77 23.08 5.53 13.51
N SER A 78 22.16 6.35 13.04
CA SER A 78 20.98 5.93 12.28
C SER A 78 21.18 6.10 10.78
N ALA A 79 20.42 5.32 9.99
CA ALA A 79 20.28 5.52 8.56
C ALA A 79 18.82 5.33 8.12
N ALA A 80 18.43 6.08 7.08
CA ALA A 80 17.14 5.96 6.40
C ALA A 80 17.30 5.16 5.10
N VAL A 81 16.35 4.30 4.80
CA VAL A 81 16.33 3.46 3.59
C VAL A 81 14.99 3.61 2.90
N GLY A 82 15.00 4.20 1.70
CA GLY A 82 13.81 4.27 0.84
C GLY A 82 13.72 3.04 -0.05
N ILE A 83 12.58 2.37 -0.05
CA ILE A 83 12.32 1.21 -0.90
C ILE A 83 11.58 1.65 -2.15
N ILE A 84 12.18 1.48 -3.31
CA ILE A 84 11.55 1.69 -4.62
C ILE A 84 11.09 0.34 -5.15
N TRP A 85 9.83 0.25 -5.53
CA TRP A 85 9.23 -0.94 -6.12
C TRP A 85 8.29 -0.55 -7.26
N PRO A 86 8.05 -1.42 -8.28
CA PRO A 86 7.23 -1.07 -9.44
C PRO A 86 5.76 -0.94 -9.03
N SER A 87 5.36 0.24 -8.62
CA SER A 87 3.97 0.62 -8.38
C SER A 87 3.45 1.43 -9.57
N ILE A 88 2.18 1.23 -9.91
CA ILE A 88 1.53 1.95 -10.99
C ILE A 88 1.17 3.35 -10.52
N LEU A 89 1.38 4.32 -11.40
CA LEU A 89 0.80 5.66 -11.29
C LEU A 89 -0.40 5.73 -12.24
N PHE A 90 -1.63 5.72 -11.68
CA PHE A 90 -2.83 5.94 -12.48
C PHE A 90 -2.96 7.45 -12.73
N PRO A 91 -2.97 7.93 -13.98
CA PRO A 91 -2.81 9.37 -14.28
C PRO A 91 -3.87 10.27 -13.65
N ASP A 92 -5.07 9.75 -13.42
CA ASP A 92 -6.17 10.51 -12.80
C ASP A 92 -5.97 10.76 -11.30
N ASP A 93 -5.12 9.97 -10.68
CA ASP A 93 -4.96 9.92 -9.22
C ASP A 93 -3.66 10.60 -8.77
N ASP A 94 -2.81 11.05 -9.71
CA ASP A 94 -1.59 11.79 -9.42
C ASP A 94 -1.91 13.26 -9.15
N PRO A 95 -1.73 13.78 -7.92
CA PRO A 95 -1.97 15.18 -7.62
C PRO A 95 -1.16 16.15 -8.47
N ALA A 96 0.00 15.72 -8.98
CA ALA A 96 0.87 16.56 -9.82
C ALA A 96 0.37 16.67 -11.28
N THR A 97 -0.37 15.67 -11.75
CA THR A 97 -0.84 15.60 -13.15
C THR A 97 -2.36 15.54 -13.27
N ALA A 98 -3.08 15.38 -12.14
CA ALA A 98 -4.54 15.38 -12.13
C ALA A 98 -5.08 16.68 -12.73
N SER A 99 -5.73 16.57 -13.89
CA SER A 99 -6.39 17.70 -14.56
C SER A 99 -7.89 17.64 -14.30
N ALA A 100 -8.58 18.76 -14.59
CA ALA A 100 -10.04 18.82 -14.51
C ALA A 100 -10.73 17.84 -15.51
N GLN A 101 -9.98 17.24 -16.42
CA GLN A 101 -10.46 16.24 -17.37
C GLN A 101 -9.80 14.88 -17.09
N PRO A 102 -10.56 13.76 -17.12
CA PRO A 102 -10.01 12.43 -16.98
C PRO A 102 -8.93 12.14 -18.03
N ALA A 103 -7.88 11.42 -17.65
CA ALA A 103 -6.85 10.98 -18.59
C ALA A 103 -7.46 10.15 -19.74
N SER A 104 -6.90 10.28 -20.93
CA SER A 104 -7.37 9.49 -22.08
C SER A 104 -7.09 7.98 -21.88
N PRO A 105 -7.84 7.08 -22.54
CA PRO A 105 -7.55 5.65 -22.51
C PRO A 105 -6.09 5.32 -22.84
N THR A 106 -5.51 6.01 -23.82
CA THR A 106 -4.09 5.85 -24.21
C THR A 106 -3.15 6.26 -23.08
N GLN A 107 -3.41 7.35 -22.36
CA GLN A 107 -2.57 7.75 -21.21
C GLN A 107 -2.65 6.74 -20.07
N VAL A 108 -3.85 6.22 -19.77
CA VAL A 108 -4.04 5.19 -18.76
C VAL A 108 -3.27 3.93 -19.12
N THR A 109 -3.46 3.38 -20.31
CA THR A 109 -2.79 2.13 -20.71
C THR A 109 -1.28 2.29 -20.88
N ALA A 110 -0.79 3.47 -21.27
CA ALA A 110 0.65 3.75 -21.29
C ALA A 110 1.26 3.75 -19.89
N ALA A 111 0.57 4.34 -18.90
CA ALA A 111 1.01 4.32 -17.51
C ALA A 111 1.06 2.89 -16.93
N LEU A 112 0.04 2.07 -17.24
CA LEU A 112 0.02 0.66 -16.86
C LEU A 112 1.16 -0.13 -17.54
N ALA A 113 1.41 0.10 -18.82
CA ALA A 113 2.46 -0.59 -19.59
C ALA A 113 3.87 -0.28 -19.06
N ALA A 114 4.09 0.91 -18.48
CA ALA A 114 5.37 1.27 -17.88
C ALA A 114 5.76 0.36 -16.70
N THR A 115 4.79 -0.22 -16.00
CA THR A 115 5.00 -1.09 -14.84
C THR A 115 4.62 -2.55 -15.09
N MET A 116 3.98 -2.82 -16.23
CA MET A 116 3.60 -4.15 -16.70
C MET A 116 4.02 -4.31 -18.19
N PRO A 117 5.31 -4.25 -18.51
CA PRO A 117 5.79 -4.25 -19.90
C PRO A 117 5.40 -5.52 -20.67
N ASP A 118 5.35 -6.66 -19.99
CA ASP A 118 4.95 -7.95 -20.58
C ASP A 118 3.47 -7.98 -20.99
N GLN A 119 2.64 -7.10 -20.42
CA GLN A 119 1.22 -6.97 -20.73
C GLN A 119 0.91 -5.89 -21.78
N LYS A 120 1.94 -5.29 -22.37
CA LYS A 120 1.77 -4.14 -23.28
C LYS A 120 0.72 -4.40 -24.40
N ARG A 121 0.74 -5.56 -25.04
CA ARG A 121 -0.22 -5.90 -26.10
C ARG A 121 -1.67 -5.95 -25.61
N THR A 122 -1.88 -6.53 -24.42
CA THR A 122 -3.19 -6.57 -23.76
C THR A 122 -3.66 -5.16 -23.42
N LEU A 123 -2.78 -4.33 -22.88
CA LEU A 123 -3.08 -2.94 -22.53
C LEU A 123 -3.38 -2.07 -23.77
N ASP A 124 -2.64 -2.24 -24.87
CA ASP A 124 -2.90 -1.56 -26.12
C ASP A 124 -4.32 -1.90 -26.66
N GLU A 125 -4.73 -3.18 -26.58
CA GLU A 125 -6.08 -3.62 -26.98
C GLU A 125 -7.17 -3.07 -26.05
N LEU A 126 -6.95 -3.08 -24.73
CA LEU A 126 -7.87 -2.49 -23.74
C LEU A 126 -8.04 -0.99 -23.96
N GLY A 127 -6.95 -0.27 -24.23
CA GLY A 127 -6.98 1.16 -24.57
C GLY A 127 -7.81 1.44 -25.83
N ARG A 128 -7.59 0.64 -26.88
CA ARG A 128 -8.36 0.73 -28.13
C ARG A 128 -9.86 0.51 -27.90
N GLN A 129 -10.23 -0.49 -27.10
CA GLN A 129 -11.64 -0.76 -26.80
C GLN A 129 -12.28 0.35 -25.96
N LEU A 130 -11.56 0.91 -24.98
CA LEU A 130 -12.01 2.06 -24.18
C LEU A 130 -12.21 3.33 -25.05
N GLU A 131 -11.45 3.48 -26.13
CA GLU A 131 -11.55 4.63 -27.04
C GLU A 131 -12.73 4.48 -28.01
N ILE A 132 -12.89 3.29 -28.61
CA ILE A 132 -13.93 3.00 -29.60
C ILE A 132 -15.30 2.76 -28.94
N GLN A 133 -15.33 2.17 -27.76
CA GLN A 133 -16.54 1.81 -27.01
C GLN A 133 -17.57 1.05 -27.85
N PRO A 134 -17.21 -0.14 -28.41
CA PRO A 134 -18.11 -0.89 -29.26
C PRO A 134 -19.44 -1.20 -28.57
N GLN A 135 -20.55 -1.05 -29.29
CA GLN A 135 -21.88 -1.35 -28.76
C GLN A 135 -22.23 -2.83 -28.99
N ASP A 136 -21.34 -3.72 -28.54
CA ASP A 136 -21.45 -5.16 -28.70
C ASP A 136 -21.13 -5.87 -27.36
N PRO A 137 -22.06 -6.67 -26.84
CA PRO A 137 -21.83 -7.48 -25.63
C PRO A 137 -20.63 -8.44 -25.72
N VAL A 138 -20.27 -8.90 -26.92
CA VAL A 138 -19.12 -9.80 -27.13
C VAL A 138 -17.82 -9.05 -26.87
N GLU A 139 -17.69 -7.80 -27.33
CA GLU A 139 -16.52 -6.96 -27.10
C GLU A 139 -16.41 -6.57 -25.62
N LEU A 140 -17.53 -6.31 -24.94
CA LEU A 140 -17.52 -6.08 -23.47
C LEU A 140 -17.04 -7.32 -22.69
N LYS A 141 -17.48 -8.52 -23.07
CA LYS A 141 -16.97 -9.76 -22.46
C LYS A 141 -15.47 -9.93 -22.70
N LYS A 142 -15.02 -9.68 -23.93
CA LYS A 142 -13.60 -9.70 -24.29
C LYS A 142 -12.80 -8.73 -23.45
N PHE A 143 -13.32 -7.49 -23.27
CA PHE A 143 -12.68 -6.49 -22.39
C PHE A 143 -12.52 -7.00 -20.97
N VAL A 144 -13.57 -7.55 -20.36
CA VAL A 144 -13.49 -8.10 -18.98
C VAL A 144 -12.45 -9.22 -18.91
N THR A 145 -12.44 -10.15 -19.87
CA THR A 145 -11.45 -11.24 -19.91
C THR A 145 -10.01 -10.72 -20.02
N LEU A 146 -9.77 -9.70 -20.85
CA LEU A 146 -8.44 -9.10 -20.99
C LEU A 146 -8.04 -8.33 -19.74
N ALA A 147 -8.95 -7.56 -19.15
CA ALA A 147 -8.70 -6.79 -17.95
C ALA A 147 -8.39 -7.67 -16.73
N THR A 148 -9.17 -8.74 -16.54
CA THR A 148 -8.93 -9.71 -15.44
C THR A 148 -7.60 -10.46 -15.62
N GLY A 149 -7.19 -10.71 -16.86
CA GLY A 149 -5.88 -11.31 -17.18
C GLY A 149 -4.67 -10.43 -16.85
N LEU A 150 -4.87 -9.17 -16.46
CA LEU A 150 -3.78 -8.30 -15.99
C LEU A 150 -3.30 -8.67 -14.59
N VAL A 151 -4.11 -9.36 -13.79
CA VAL A 151 -3.71 -9.84 -12.45
C VAL A 151 -2.93 -11.15 -12.65
N THR A 152 -1.62 -11.05 -12.63
CA THR A 152 -0.69 -12.15 -12.85
C THR A 152 0.00 -12.61 -11.57
N THR A 153 0.07 -11.74 -10.58
CA THR A 153 0.66 -12.04 -9.28
C THR A 153 -0.38 -12.70 -8.38
N ALA A 154 -0.08 -13.91 -7.91
CA ALA A 154 -0.99 -14.65 -7.02
C ALA A 154 -1.16 -13.91 -5.67
N PRO A 155 -2.37 -13.94 -5.06
CA PRO A 155 -2.58 -13.43 -3.71
C PRO A 155 -1.78 -14.25 -2.69
N GLN A 156 -1.28 -13.61 -1.64
CA GLN A 156 -0.49 -14.25 -0.59
C GLN A 156 -1.37 -14.95 0.46
N SER A 157 -2.66 -14.66 0.50
CA SER A 157 -3.60 -15.25 1.45
C SER A 157 -5.01 -15.36 0.88
N GLU A 158 -5.81 -16.29 1.40
CA GLU A 158 -7.23 -16.42 1.04
C GLU A 158 -8.06 -15.19 1.42
N GLU A 159 -7.67 -14.46 2.46
CA GLU A 159 -8.29 -13.19 2.85
C GLU A 159 -8.20 -12.17 1.71
N ASP A 160 -7.12 -12.22 0.93
CA ASP A 160 -6.85 -11.32 -0.18
C ASP A 160 -7.40 -11.78 -1.53
N SER A 161 -8.01 -12.97 -1.61
CA SER A 161 -8.42 -13.64 -2.86
C SER A 161 -9.74 -13.12 -3.46
N GLY A 162 -10.14 -11.89 -3.13
CA GLY A 162 -11.38 -11.29 -3.64
C GLY A 162 -11.43 -11.19 -5.16
N GLU A 163 -10.29 -11.03 -5.85
CA GLU A 163 -10.19 -10.96 -7.31
C GLU A 163 -10.67 -12.23 -8.02
N SER A 164 -10.52 -13.42 -7.44
CA SER A 164 -10.94 -14.67 -8.07
C SER A 164 -12.44 -14.73 -8.29
N ALA A 165 -13.24 -14.12 -7.42
CA ALA A 165 -14.69 -14.09 -7.58
C ALA A 165 -15.15 -13.19 -8.74
N ILE A 166 -14.35 -12.19 -9.15
CA ILE A 166 -14.63 -11.38 -10.35
C ILE A 166 -14.46 -12.23 -11.61
N LEU A 167 -13.48 -13.13 -11.64
CA LEU A 167 -13.18 -13.97 -12.80
C LEU A 167 -14.34 -14.93 -13.14
N ASP A 168 -15.08 -15.39 -12.12
CA ASP A 168 -16.19 -16.32 -12.27
C ASP A 168 -17.54 -15.62 -12.49
N SER A 169 -17.57 -14.29 -12.51
CA SER A 169 -18.79 -13.50 -12.54
C SER A 169 -19.25 -13.17 -13.97
N ASP A 170 -20.55 -12.86 -14.14
CA ASP A 170 -21.10 -12.36 -15.39
C ASP A 170 -20.52 -10.99 -15.74
N ALA A 171 -19.89 -10.87 -16.92
CA ALA A 171 -19.17 -9.68 -17.36
C ALA A 171 -20.03 -8.39 -17.34
N MET A 172 -21.32 -8.51 -17.69
CA MET A 172 -22.22 -7.33 -17.72
C MET A 172 -22.56 -6.88 -16.31
N LYS A 173 -22.69 -7.81 -15.35
CA LYS A 173 -22.89 -7.47 -13.94
C LYS A 173 -21.63 -6.83 -13.35
N VAL A 174 -20.47 -7.38 -13.63
CA VAL A 174 -19.16 -6.81 -13.20
C VAL A 174 -19.03 -5.36 -13.67
N LEU A 175 -19.25 -5.10 -14.96
CA LEU A 175 -19.17 -3.74 -15.52
C LEU A 175 -20.25 -2.81 -14.95
N GLY A 176 -21.46 -3.32 -14.73
CA GLY A 176 -22.55 -2.56 -14.12
C GLY A 176 -22.23 -2.13 -12.68
N HIS A 177 -21.62 -3.01 -11.88
CA HIS A 177 -21.16 -2.68 -10.52
C HIS A 177 -19.94 -1.76 -10.55
N ALA A 178 -18.95 -2.03 -11.40
CA ALA A 178 -17.77 -1.18 -11.54
C ALA A 178 -18.13 0.26 -11.91
N ALA A 179 -19.18 0.46 -12.72
CA ALA A 179 -19.71 1.78 -13.05
C ALA A 179 -20.22 2.58 -11.82
N THR A 180 -20.54 1.92 -10.70
CA THR A 180 -20.92 2.59 -9.46
C THR A 180 -19.71 3.15 -8.69
N LEU A 181 -18.50 2.68 -9.00
CA LEU A 181 -17.24 3.16 -8.42
C LEU A 181 -16.73 4.44 -9.11
N ALA A 182 -17.24 4.73 -10.31
CA ALA A 182 -16.82 5.93 -11.05
C ALA A 182 -17.12 7.20 -10.24
N PRO A 183 -16.17 8.16 -10.18
CA PRO A 183 -16.40 9.46 -9.55
C PRO A 183 -17.66 10.11 -10.10
N LYS A 184 -18.54 10.60 -9.22
CA LYS A 184 -19.73 11.35 -9.68
C LYS A 184 -19.23 12.62 -10.37
N SER A 185 -19.44 12.72 -11.68
CA SER A 185 -19.14 13.94 -12.42
C SER A 185 -20.01 15.08 -11.87
N THR A 186 -19.40 16.20 -11.52
CA THR A 186 -20.08 17.42 -11.06
C THR A 186 -20.85 18.14 -12.18
N GLY A 187 -20.85 17.61 -13.40
CA GLY A 187 -21.62 18.10 -14.53
C GLY A 187 -22.94 17.35 -14.67
N ASN A 188 -24.00 18.04 -15.12
CA ASN A 188 -25.32 17.50 -15.48
C ASN A 188 -25.29 16.49 -16.64
N ALA A 189 -24.45 15.50 -16.59
CA ALA A 189 -24.58 14.31 -17.41
C ALA A 189 -25.73 13.46 -16.85
N GLN A 190 -26.97 13.93 -17.02
CA GLN A 190 -28.11 13.03 -17.11
C GLN A 190 -27.75 12.01 -18.17
N GLY A 191 -27.59 10.75 -17.75
CA GLY A 191 -27.04 9.69 -18.57
C GLY A 191 -27.64 9.69 -19.97
N SER A 192 -26.79 9.67 -20.98
CA SER A 192 -27.21 9.27 -22.31
C SER A 192 -27.97 7.95 -22.11
N GLY A 193 -29.19 7.84 -22.62
CA GLY A 193 -30.05 6.66 -22.41
C GLY A 193 -29.50 5.37 -23.06
N ASN A 194 -28.22 5.36 -23.44
CA ASN A 194 -27.53 4.22 -24.00
C ASN A 194 -26.86 3.40 -22.86
N PRO A 195 -27.32 2.18 -22.58
CA PRO A 195 -26.77 1.31 -21.53
C PRO A 195 -25.29 0.99 -21.76
N PHE A 196 -24.79 0.99 -23.01
CA PHE A 196 -23.38 0.73 -23.30
C PHE A 196 -22.45 1.82 -22.76
N THR A 197 -22.84 3.08 -22.80
CA THR A 197 -22.04 4.18 -22.26
C THR A 197 -21.74 3.97 -20.76
N ARG A 198 -22.75 3.53 -20.01
CA ARG A 198 -22.58 3.21 -18.59
C ARG A 198 -21.65 2.00 -18.38
N LEU A 199 -21.75 0.98 -19.21
CA LEU A 199 -20.90 -0.21 -19.10
C LEU A 199 -19.44 0.13 -19.45
N TRP A 200 -19.20 1.01 -20.42
CA TRP A 200 -17.83 1.46 -20.74
C TRP A 200 -17.23 2.36 -19.66
N SER A 201 -18.03 3.15 -18.94
CA SER A 201 -17.52 3.81 -17.73
C SER A 201 -17.12 2.79 -16.68
N GLY A 202 -17.90 1.72 -16.49
CA GLY A 202 -17.54 0.58 -15.66
C GLY A 202 -16.30 -0.17 -16.12
N ALA A 203 -16.06 -0.27 -17.42
CA ALA A 203 -14.88 -0.90 -17.99
C ALA A 203 -13.58 -0.17 -17.56
N ARG A 204 -13.59 1.17 -17.53
CA ARG A 204 -12.46 1.96 -17.03
C ARG A 204 -12.19 1.69 -15.53
N GLU A 205 -13.25 1.65 -14.71
CA GLU A 205 -13.12 1.37 -13.29
C GLU A 205 -12.72 -0.09 -13.00
N LEU A 206 -13.14 -1.03 -13.85
CA LEU A 206 -12.65 -2.40 -13.79
C LEU A 206 -11.14 -2.47 -14.06
N LEU A 207 -10.65 -1.73 -15.06
CA LEU A 207 -9.21 -1.68 -15.36
C LEU A 207 -8.41 -1.11 -14.17
N ARG A 208 -8.93 -0.06 -13.51
CA ARG A 208 -8.35 0.48 -12.27
C ARG A 208 -8.34 -0.58 -11.16
N THR A 209 -9.46 -1.29 -10.98
CA THR A 209 -9.60 -2.34 -9.96
C THR A 209 -8.64 -3.50 -10.20
N MET A 210 -8.45 -3.94 -11.44
CA MET A 210 -7.51 -5.03 -11.76
C MET A 210 -6.06 -4.59 -11.52
N SER A 211 -5.71 -3.36 -11.89
CA SER A 211 -4.39 -2.80 -11.60
C SER A 211 -4.12 -2.67 -10.10
N TYR A 212 -5.14 -2.33 -9.31
CA TYR A 212 -5.09 -2.33 -7.86
C TYR A 212 -4.77 -3.73 -7.31
N TYR A 213 -5.47 -4.78 -7.74
CA TYR A 213 -5.19 -6.16 -7.27
C TYR A 213 -3.78 -6.63 -7.64
N GLU A 214 -3.34 -6.36 -8.86
CA GLU A 214 -1.97 -6.69 -9.26
C GLU A 214 -0.95 -5.99 -8.35
N MET A 215 -1.13 -4.69 -8.06
CA MET A 215 -0.22 -3.94 -7.19
C MET A 215 -0.28 -4.38 -5.72
N LYS A 216 -1.47 -4.72 -5.22
CA LYS A 216 -1.64 -5.28 -3.87
C LYS A 216 -0.83 -6.57 -3.70
N ASN A 217 -0.98 -7.50 -4.66
CA ASN A 217 -0.29 -8.78 -4.63
C ASN A 217 1.23 -8.60 -4.81
N ARG A 218 1.64 -7.74 -5.75
CA ARG A 218 3.05 -7.40 -5.99
C ARG A 218 3.73 -6.82 -4.73
N ALA A 219 3.07 -5.93 -4.01
CA ALA A 219 3.61 -5.40 -2.75
C ALA A 219 3.93 -6.51 -1.75
N GLY A 220 3.07 -7.52 -1.63
CA GLY A 220 3.32 -8.70 -0.80
C GLY A 220 4.53 -9.51 -1.28
N VAL A 221 4.63 -9.77 -2.60
CA VAL A 221 5.77 -10.50 -3.20
C VAL A 221 7.09 -9.77 -2.97
N VAL A 222 7.14 -8.47 -3.23
CA VAL A 222 8.36 -7.67 -3.02
C VAL A 222 8.76 -7.65 -1.54
N GLY A 223 7.78 -7.57 -0.64
CA GLY A 223 8.02 -7.69 0.80
C GLY A 223 8.65 -9.02 1.18
N GLU A 224 7.96 -10.10 0.84
CA GLU A 224 8.34 -11.46 1.24
C GLU A 224 9.63 -11.95 0.57
N ARG A 225 9.76 -11.76 -0.74
CA ARG A 225 10.86 -12.33 -1.52
C ARG A 225 12.05 -11.39 -1.72
N GLY A 226 11.83 -10.08 -1.57
CA GLY A 226 12.87 -9.06 -1.76
C GLY A 226 13.35 -8.46 -0.44
N LEU A 227 12.47 -7.68 0.21
CA LEU A 227 12.86 -6.90 1.40
C LEU A 227 13.19 -7.81 2.59
N GLY A 228 12.36 -8.80 2.90
CA GLY A 228 12.60 -9.68 4.04
C GLY A 228 13.96 -10.39 4.02
N PRO A 229 14.34 -11.09 2.92
CA PRO A 229 15.67 -11.70 2.78
C PRO A 229 16.81 -10.68 2.88
N LEU A 230 16.68 -9.50 2.27
CA LEU A 230 17.68 -8.44 2.41
C LEU A 230 17.88 -8.07 3.88
N LEU A 231 16.80 -7.74 4.60
CA LEU A 231 16.88 -7.32 6.00
C LEU A 231 17.48 -8.42 6.90
N GLY A 232 17.12 -9.68 6.63
CA GLY A 232 17.66 -10.83 7.35
C GLY A 232 19.15 -11.12 7.10
N SER A 233 19.69 -10.59 5.98
CA SER A 233 21.12 -10.76 5.62
C SER A 233 22.02 -9.66 6.19
N LEU A 234 21.45 -8.55 6.69
CA LEU A 234 22.23 -7.42 7.19
C LEU A 234 22.95 -7.77 8.51
N SER A 235 24.26 -7.64 8.52
CA SER A 235 25.09 -7.87 9.70
C SER A 235 26.26 -6.89 9.72
N GLY A 236 26.45 -6.21 10.84
CA GLY A 236 27.60 -5.34 11.11
C GLY A 236 28.57 -5.98 12.09
N PRO A 237 29.68 -5.30 12.44
CA PRO A 237 30.65 -5.79 13.42
C PRO A 237 30.06 -6.09 14.79
N ASP A 238 29.03 -5.34 15.19
CA ASP A 238 28.35 -5.46 16.49
C ASP A 238 27.03 -6.26 16.40
N GLY A 239 26.80 -6.95 15.30
CA GLY A 239 25.57 -7.68 15.00
C GLY A 239 24.66 -6.96 14.02
N PRO A 240 23.42 -7.48 13.81
CA PRO A 240 22.46 -6.85 12.92
C PRO A 240 21.99 -5.51 13.48
N PRO A 241 21.75 -4.49 12.62
CA PRO A 241 21.17 -3.23 13.05
C PRO A 241 19.72 -3.44 13.54
N ARG A 242 19.24 -2.55 14.40
CA ARG A 242 17.84 -2.48 14.77
C ARG A 242 17.04 -1.92 13.60
N ILE A 243 16.03 -2.64 13.14
CA ILE A 243 15.25 -2.27 11.94
C ILE A 243 13.87 -1.75 12.36
N HIS A 244 13.52 -0.57 11.86
CA HIS A 244 12.24 0.10 12.06
C HIS A 244 11.53 0.16 10.71
N LEU A 245 10.53 -0.72 10.52
CA LEU A 245 9.76 -0.81 9.28
C LEU A 245 8.67 0.25 9.26
N ILE A 246 8.57 0.98 8.16
CA ILE A 246 7.61 2.05 7.94
C ILE A 246 6.98 1.83 6.56
N GLY A 247 5.66 1.78 6.49
CA GLY A 247 4.98 1.61 5.21
C GLY A 247 3.79 2.56 5.07
N HIS A 248 3.67 3.19 3.90
CA HIS A 248 2.50 3.99 3.54
C HIS A 248 1.64 3.25 2.53
N SER A 249 0.32 3.21 2.73
CA SER A 249 -0.61 2.61 1.77
C SER A 249 -0.27 1.14 1.46
N PHE A 250 -0.02 0.75 0.21
CA PHE A 250 0.51 -0.58 -0.14
C PHE A 250 1.94 -0.82 0.34
N GLY A 251 2.72 0.24 0.59
CA GLY A 251 3.99 0.09 1.27
C GLY A 251 3.85 -0.49 2.67
N ALA A 252 2.72 -0.21 3.36
CA ALA A 252 2.41 -0.85 4.64
C ALA A 252 2.26 -2.38 4.49
N ARG A 253 1.60 -2.84 3.42
CA ARG A 253 1.53 -4.27 3.08
C ARG A 253 2.92 -4.83 2.77
N LEU A 254 3.71 -4.14 1.94
CA LEU A 254 5.06 -4.56 1.56
C LEU A 254 5.94 -4.80 2.80
N VAL A 255 6.04 -3.84 3.71
CA VAL A 255 6.87 -3.98 4.91
C VAL A 255 6.32 -5.03 5.89
N SER A 256 5.01 -5.25 5.91
CA SER A 256 4.39 -6.31 6.74
C SER A 256 4.73 -7.70 6.19
N TYR A 257 4.66 -7.91 4.87
CA TYR A 257 5.06 -9.17 4.25
C TYR A 257 6.59 -9.40 4.26
N ALA A 258 7.40 -8.36 4.45
CA ALA A 258 8.83 -8.54 4.70
C ALA A 258 9.10 -9.39 5.96
N LEU A 259 8.18 -9.38 6.94
CA LEU A 259 8.27 -10.25 8.11
C LEU A 259 8.23 -11.74 7.74
N ALA A 260 7.43 -12.13 6.73
CA ALA A 260 7.38 -13.50 6.24
C ALA A 260 8.70 -13.93 5.58
N GLY A 261 9.37 -12.99 4.89
CA GLY A 261 10.65 -13.24 4.21
C GLY A 261 11.88 -13.24 5.12
N LEU A 262 11.75 -12.90 6.40
CA LEU A 262 12.87 -12.98 7.34
C LEU A 262 13.29 -14.44 7.57
N PRO A 263 14.58 -14.73 7.87
CA PRO A 263 15.02 -16.07 8.24
C PRO A 263 14.18 -16.68 9.36
N ALA A 264 13.87 -17.97 9.25
CA ALA A 264 13.03 -18.68 10.23
C ALA A 264 13.69 -18.81 11.61
N THR A 265 15.03 -18.77 11.68
CA THR A 265 15.82 -18.96 12.87
C THR A 265 16.55 -17.68 13.29
N GLY A 266 16.74 -17.50 14.58
CA GLY A 266 17.44 -16.35 15.15
C GLY A 266 16.49 -15.29 15.73
N THR A 267 17.08 -14.29 16.38
CA THR A 267 16.34 -13.13 16.91
C THR A 267 16.01 -12.17 15.75
N SER A 268 14.77 -11.74 15.67
CA SER A 268 14.36 -10.78 14.64
C SER A 268 15.10 -9.44 14.80
N PRO A 269 15.67 -8.90 13.71
CA PRO A 269 16.26 -7.56 13.74
C PRO A 269 15.19 -6.45 13.74
N VAL A 270 13.92 -6.77 13.44
CA VAL A 270 12.82 -5.79 13.36
C VAL A 270 12.38 -5.39 14.77
N LYS A 271 12.52 -4.11 15.08
CA LYS A 271 12.26 -3.52 16.39
C LYS A 271 11.00 -2.65 16.45
N SER A 272 10.44 -2.25 15.34
CA SER A 272 9.11 -1.64 15.29
C SER A 272 8.51 -1.77 13.89
N LEU A 273 7.18 -1.79 13.82
CA LEU A 273 6.41 -1.75 12.58
C LEU A 273 5.43 -0.58 12.67
N THR A 274 5.51 0.37 11.74
CA THR A 274 4.60 1.50 11.65
C THR A 274 3.92 1.53 10.29
N LEU A 275 2.61 1.32 10.29
CA LEU A 275 1.75 1.26 9.12
C LEU A 275 0.97 2.57 9.01
N ILE A 276 1.30 3.39 8.02
CA ILE A 276 0.70 4.71 7.82
C ILE A 276 -0.38 4.59 6.76
N GLN A 277 -1.63 4.82 7.12
CA GLN A 277 -2.79 4.73 6.20
C GLN A 277 -2.77 3.45 5.38
N GLY A 278 -2.62 2.30 6.04
CA GLY A 278 -2.40 1.00 5.40
C GLY A 278 -3.57 0.59 4.49
N ALA A 279 -3.30 0.35 3.20
CA ALA A 279 -4.29 -0.04 2.21
C ALA A 279 -4.40 -1.57 2.08
N PHE A 280 -4.62 -2.25 3.19
CA PHE A 280 -4.88 -3.69 3.24
C PHE A 280 -5.71 -4.02 4.48
N SER A 281 -6.21 -5.26 4.57
CA SER A 281 -7.19 -5.67 5.57
C SER A 281 -6.79 -5.29 6.99
N HIS A 282 -7.73 -4.73 7.73
CA HIS A 282 -7.58 -4.43 9.14
C HIS A 282 -7.58 -5.70 10.02
N PHE A 283 -7.88 -6.88 9.42
CA PHE A 283 -7.76 -8.20 10.04
C PHE A 283 -6.46 -8.93 9.68
N ALA A 284 -5.52 -8.28 8.99
CA ALA A 284 -4.34 -8.95 8.44
C ALA A 284 -3.54 -9.74 9.48
N PHE A 285 -3.46 -9.27 10.74
CA PHE A 285 -2.79 -9.95 11.85
C PHE A 285 -3.75 -10.74 12.77
N ALA A 286 -5.03 -10.84 12.42
CA ALA A 286 -6.01 -11.53 13.26
C ALA A 286 -5.71 -13.02 13.39
N HIS A 287 -5.75 -13.53 14.63
CA HIS A 287 -5.61 -14.97 14.90
C HIS A 287 -6.89 -15.75 14.52
N SER A 288 -8.04 -15.08 14.50
CA SER A 288 -9.28 -15.57 13.94
C SER A 288 -10.10 -14.40 13.39
N LEU A 289 -10.87 -14.65 12.33
CA LEU A 289 -11.74 -13.61 11.74
C LEU A 289 -13.07 -13.57 12.48
N PRO A 290 -13.63 -12.39 12.79
CA PRO A 290 -14.85 -12.26 13.58
C PRO A 290 -16.11 -12.82 12.89
N PHE A 291 -16.06 -13.01 11.58
CA PHE A 291 -17.14 -13.56 10.75
C PHE A 291 -16.86 -15.02 10.30
N ASP A 292 -15.68 -15.57 10.61
CA ASP A 292 -15.29 -16.95 10.29
C ASP A 292 -14.12 -17.36 11.20
N ILE A 293 -14.45 -18.01 12.30
CA ILE A 293 -13.50 -18.33 13.37
C ILE A 293 -12.42 -19.35 12.95
N ASP A 294 -12.70 -20.13 11.90
CA ASP A 294 -11.78 -21.13 11.37
C ASP A 294 -10.72 -20.51 10.42
N ARG A 295 -10.87 -19.22 10.11
CA ARG A 295 -9.95 -18.47 9.25
C ARG A 295 -9.18 -17.43 10.07
N HIS A 296 -7.99 -17.13 9.61
CA HIS A 296 -7.10 -16.11 10.21
C HIS A 296 -6.64 -15.10 9.17
N GLY A 297 -6.09 -13.97 9.62
CA GLY A 297 -5.45 -12.99 8.75
C GLY A 297 -4.17 -13.53 8.10
N GLY A 298 -3.84 -13.03 6.93
CA GLY A 298 -2.69 -13.49 6.15
C GLY A 298 -1.32 -13.26 6.79
N LEU A 299 -1.25 -12.44 7.84
CA LEU A 299 -0.05 -12.14 8.62
C LEU A 299 -0.14 -12.65 10.06
N SER A 300 -1.13 -13.48 10.37
CA SER A 300 -1.32 -14.07 11.70
C SER A 300 -0.06 -14.82 12.15
N GLY A 301 0.42 -14.52 13.36
CA GLY A 301 1.64 -15.09 13.94
C GLY A 301 2.93 -14.35 13.52
N LEU A 302 2.90 -13.51 12.49
CA LEU A 302 4.09 -12.75 12.06
C LEU A 302 4.38 -11.54 12.95
N GLU A 303 3.43 -11.10 13.78
CA GLU A 303 3.67 -10.10 14.82
C GLU A 303 4.77 -10.49 15.78
N ALA A 304 4.95 -11.80 16.03
CA ALA A 304 6.04 -12.32 16.86
C ALA A 304 7.45 -12.03 16.30
N ARG A 305 7.53 -11.65 15.01
CA ARG A 305 8.76 -11.22 14.36
C ARG A 305 9.09 -9.74 14.55
N VAL A 306 8.25 -9.01 15.27
CA VAL A 306 8.49 -7.61 15.64
C VAL A 306 8.83 -7.54 17.11
N ASP A 307 10.11 -7.32 17.42
CA ASP A 307 10.63 -7.22 18.79
C ASP A 307 10.45 -5.80 19.33
N GLY A 308 9.21 -5.29 19.25
CA GLY A 308 8.82 -3.94 19.64
C GLY A 308 7.35 -3.67 19.36
N PRO A 309 6.90 -2.39 19.36
CA PRO A 309 5.51 -2.04 19.11
C PRO A 309 5.11 -2.13 17.63
N LEU A 310 3.82 -2.46 17.39
CA LEU A 310 3.19 -2.47 16.07
C LEU A 310 2.15 -1.34 16.02
N LEU A 311 2.38 -0.35 15.19
CA LEU A 311 1.57 0.86 15.07
C LEU A 311 0.81 0.88 13.74
N ALA A 312 -0.44 1.33 13.74
CA ALA A 312 -1.17 1.68 12.53
C ALA A 312 -1.88 3.02 12.73
N THR A 313 -1.61 4.01 11.87
CA THR A 313 -2.42 5.23 11.84
C THR A 313 -3.72 4.98 11.11
N PHE A 314 -4.79 5.66 11.55
CA PHE A 314 -6.07 5.63 10.86
C PHE A 314 -6.76 7.00 10.91
N THR A 315 -7.56 7.30 9.88
CA THR A 315 -8.44 8.47 9.83
C THR A 315 -9.68 8.20 8.98
N ALA A 316 -10.83 8.66 9.44
CA ALA A 316 -12.08 8.61 8.68
C ALA A 316 -12.07 9.53 7.44
N ALA A 317 -11.13 10.49 7.36
CA ALA A 317 -10.94 11.37 6.22
C ALA A 317 -10.24 10.69 5.03
N ASP A 318 -9.68 9.49 5.22
CA ASP A 318 -9.07 8.69 4.15
C ASP A 318 -10.14 7.99 3.32
N ARG A 319 -10.45 8.55 2.14
CA ARG A 319 -11.45 7.99 1.22
C ARG A 319 -10.92 6.84 0.38
N ALA A 320 -9.64 6.80 0.09
CA ALA A 320 -9.05 5.72 -0.69
C ALA A 320 -9.24 4.37 -0.01
N VAL A 321 -8.98 4.30 1.29
CA VAL A 321 -9.10 3.05 2.06
C VAL A 321 -10.45 2.91 2.77
N GLY A 322 -11.16 4.00 3.04
CA GLY A 322 -12.44 3.98 3.71
C GLY A 322 -13.63 3.63 2.81
N TRP A 323 -13.55 3.96 1.52
CA TRP A 323 -14.63 3.72 0.57
C TRP A 323 -14.21 2.87 -0.63
N TRP A 324 -13.12 3.24 -1.32
CA TRP A 324 -12.74 2.59 -2.56
C TRP A 324 -12.20 1.16 -2.33
N TYR A 325 -11.37 0.96 -1.32
CA TYR A 325 -10.84 -0.36 -0.95
C TYR A 325 -11.97 -1.36 -0.60
N PRO A 326 -12.93 -1.04 0.32
CA PRO A 326 -14.06 -1.92 0.59
C PRO A 326 -14.94 -2.14 -0.64
N ALA A 327 -15.18 -1.11 -1.46
CA ALA A 327 -16.02 -1.20 -2.64
C ALA A 327 -15.40 -2.08 -3.74
N ALA A 328 -14.09 -1.99 -3.97
CA ALA A 328 -13.36 -2.86 -4.88
C ALA A 328 -13.37 -4.32 -4.39
N SER A 329 -13.19 -4.54 -3.09
CA SER A 329 -13.24 -5.86 -2.46
C SER A 329 -14.65 -6.47 -2.49
N ALA A 330 -15.70 -5.64 -2.29
CA ALA A 330 -17.10 -6.08 -2.39
C ALA A 330 -17.53 -6.39 -3.82
N LEU A 331 -16.98 -5.69 -4.82
CA LEU A 331 -17.20 -5.98 -6.25
C LEU A 331 -16.88 -7.43 -6.58
N ALA A 332 -15.85 -7.97 -5.96
CA ALA A 332 -15.41 -9.33 -6.16
C ALA A 332 -16.42 -10.39 -5.70
N ARG A 333 -17.25 -10.10 -4.69
CA ARG A 333 -18.09 -11.14 -4.05
C ARG A 333 -19.60 -10.99 -4.25
N GLN A 334 -20.10 -9.98 -4.96
CA GLN A 334 -21.54 -9.74 -5.23
C GLN A 334 -22.44 -9.82 -3.99
N ASP A 335 -21.90 -9.49 -2.82
CA ASP A 335 -22.61 -9.62 -1.55
C ASP A 335 -23.70 -8.54 -1.45
N SER A 336 -24.96 -8.97 -1.23
CA SER A 336 -26.12 -8.12 -1.05
C SER A 336 -26.34 -7.70 0.41
N GLN A 337 -25.35 -7.87 1.28
CA GLN A 337 -25.41 -7.49 2.69
C GLN A 337 -25.43 -5.98 2.89
N ALA A 338 -25.88 -5.54 4.06
CA ALA A 338 -25.94 -4.11 4.38
C ALA A 338 -24.55 -3.44 4.26
N ALA A 339 -24.51 -2.21 3.74
CA ALA A 339 -23.25 -1.51 3.45
C ALA A 339 -22.28 -1.43 4.65
N GLN A 340 -22.80 -1.38 5.88
CA GLN A 340 -21.97 -1.38 7.10
C GLN A 340 -21.28 -2.73 7.37
N GLU A 341 -21.93 -3.86 7.09
CA GLU A 341 -21.31 -5.18 7.23
C GLU A 341 -20.23 -5.39 6.17
N LEU A 342 -20.46 -4.88 4.95
CA LEU A 342 -19.47 -4.94 3.87
C LEU A 342 -18.24 -4.09 4.19
N THR A 343 -18.42 -2.87 4.70
CA THR A 343 -17.28 -2.01 5.09
C THR A 343 -16.51 -2.59 6.27
N PHE A 344 -17.15 -3.23 7.23
CA PHE A 344 -16.46 -3.91 8.31
C PHE A 344 -15.71 -5.15 7.83
N ARG A 345 -16.33 -6.00 7.03
CA ARG A 345 -15.70 -7.25 6.53
C ARG A 345 -14.51 -6.97 5.61
N TRP A 346 -14.59 -5.90 4.82
CA TRP A 346 -13.60 -5.52 3.80
C TRP A 346 -12.87 -4.22 4.14
N GLY A 347 -12.89 -3.82 5.41
CA GLY A 347 -12.26 -2.60 5.87
C GLY A 347 -10.74 -2.64 5.76
N ALA A 348 -10.16 -1.46 5.59
CA ALA A 348 -8.72 -1.29 5.51
C ALA A 348 -8.17 -0.61 6.76
N MET A 349 -6.96 -1.01 7.13
CA MET A 349 -6.28 -0.58 8.34
C MET A 349 -6.14 0.95 8.45
N GLY A 350 -5.93 1.65 7.34
CA GLY A 350 -5.80 3.11 7.34
C GLY A 350 -7.09 3.88 7.61
N HIS A 351 -8.27 3.21 7.61
CA HIS A 351 -9.55 3.85 7.90
C HIS A 351 -9.98 3.70 9.36
N ASP A 352 -9.77 2.55 9.97
CA ASP A 352 -10.28 2.21 11.31
C ASP A 352 -9.26 1.50 12.23
N GLY A 353 -8.00 1.42 11.78
CA GLY A 353 -6.92 0.78 12.54
C GLY A 353 -7.01 -0.75 12.55
N TYR A 354 -6.29 -1.38 13.47
CA TYR A 354 -6.39 -2.82 13.69
C TYR A 354 -7.75 -3.20 14.27
N GLN A 355 -8.46 -4.14 13.64
CA GLN A 355 -9.77 -4.65 14.07
C GLN A 355 -9.67 -6.15 14.41
N GLN A 356 -8.65 -6.57 15.11
CA GLN A 356 -8.21 -7.95 15.27
C GLN A 356 -8.25 -8.43 16.73
N ASP A 357 -8.07 -9.73 16.91
CA ASP A 357 -7.69 -10.35 18.17
C ASP A 357 -6.25 -10.91 18.02
N PRO A 358 -5.26 -10.52 18.88
CA PRO A 358 -5.43 -9.68 20.07
C PRO A 358 -5.71 -8.20 19.76
N ALA A 359 -6.57 -7.60 20.59
CA ALA A 359 -7.02 -6.22 20.35
C ALA A 359 -5.90 -5.18 20.42
N ALA A 360 -5.98 -4.19 19.55
CA ALA A 360 -5.09 -3.03 19.58
C ALA A 360 -5.54 -2.00 20.64
N THR A 361 -4.57 -1.30 21.22
CA THR A 361 -4.82 -0.14 22.07
C THR A 361 -4.96 1.11 21.20
N THR A 362 -6.14 1.75 21.24
CA THR A 362 -6.33 3.02 20.55
C THR A 362 -5.66 4.16 21.32
N VAL A 363 -4.85 4.96 20.64
CA VAL A 363 -4.12 6.11 21.18
C VAL A 363 -4.23 7.26 20.19
N MET A 364 -4.48 8.47 20.69
CA MET A 364 -4.42 9.68 19.83
C MET A 364 -3.01 9.89 19.28
N LEU A 365 -2.90 10.25 18.00
CA LEU A 365 -1.64 10.70 17.43
C LEU A 365 -1.23 12.00 18.11
N LYS A 366 -0.05 12.01 18.76
CA LYS A 366 0.39 13.11 19.64
C LYS A 366 1.32 14.08 18.92
N GLU A 367 1.28 15.33 19.36
CA GLU A 367 2.28 16.34 18.98
C GLU A 367 3.71 15.82 19.20
N ALA A 368 4.63 16.27 18.35
CA ALA A 368 6.04 15.93 18.47
C ALA A 368 6.62 16.29 19.85
N GLY A 369 7.37 15.37 20.43
CA GLY A 369 7.95 15.50 21.78
C GLY A 369 7.05 15.04 22.93
N LYS A 370 5.77 14.76 22.71
CA LYS A 370 4.89 14.21 23.76
C LYS A 370 5.13 12.71 23.94
N PRO A 371 5.27 12.20 25.16
CA PRO A 371 5.66 10.82 25.41
C PRO A 371 4.55 9.84 25.05
N TYR A 372 4.96 8.70 24.48
CA TYR A 372 4.12 7.50 24.28
C TYR A 372 4.52 6.43 25.29
N ALA A 373 3.56 5.60 25.69
CA ALA A 373 3.79 4.40 26.50
C ALA A 373 3.70 3.13 25.64
N PHE A 374 4.48 3.10 24.56
CA PHE A 374 4.54 1.93 23.70
C PHE A 374 5.28 0.78 24.41
N ALA A 375 4.83 -0.46 24.17
CA ALA A 375 5.41 -1.66 24.73
C ALA A 375 5.63 -2.71 23.63
N ARG A 376 6.62 -3.57 23.82
CA ARG A 376 6.97 -4.66 22.90
C ARG A 376 5.81 -5.64 22.74
N GLY A 377 5.61 -6.10 21.50
CA GLY A 377 4.58 -7.08 21.14
C GLY A 377 3.14 -6.57 21.28
N ARG A 378 2.95 -5.25 21.37
CA ARG A 378 1.61 -4.65 21.48
C ARG A 378 1.22 -3.91 20.21
N PHE A 379 -0.04 -4.06 19.85
CA PHE A 379 -0.68 -3.34 18.75
C PHE A 379 -1.25 -2.01 19.23
N TYR A 380 -1.04 -0.96 18.46
CA TYR A 380 -1.57 0.38 18.72
C TYR A 380 -2.24 0.93 17.47
N ALA A 381 -3.53 1.25 17.57
CA ALA A 381 -4.26 2.01 16.57
C ALA A 381 -4.11 3.51 16.91
N LEU A 382 -3.38 4.24 16.08
CA LEU A 382 -3.12 5.67 16.27
C LEU A 382 -4.21 6.47 15.58
N ASP A 383 -5.13 7.05 16.38
CA ASP A 383 -6.15 7.97 15.87
C ASP A 383 -5.50 9.26 15.35
N ALA A 384 -5.48 9.39 14.03
CA ALA A 384 -4.88 10.49 13.30
C ALA A 384 -5.91 11.48 12.73
N ASN A 385 -7.19 11.39 13.10
CA ASN A 385 -8.27 12.22 12.56
C ASN A 385 -8.02 13.73 12.69
N ALA A 386 -7.27 14.16 13.71
CA ALA A 386 -6.94 15.58 13.92
C ALA A 386 -5.72 16.05 13.12
N VAL A 387 -4.91 15.14 12.57
CA VAL A 387 -3.63 15.44 11.92
C VAL A 387 -3.68 15.10 10.44
N ILE A 388 -4.09 13.89 10.10
CA ILE A 388 -4.22 13.40 8.71
C ILE A 388 -5.66 13.72 8.27
N ALA A 389 -5.89 14.93 7.80
CA ALA A 389 -7.23 15.46 7.56
C ALA A 389 -7.38 16.30 6.28
N ALA A 390 -6.27 16.72 5.65
CA ALA A 390 -6.31 17.52 4.43
C ALA A 390 -6.84 16.73 3.24
N ASP A 391 -7.86 17.28 2.57
CA ASP A 391 -8.48 16.69 1.38
C ASP A 391 -7.62 16.98 0.15
N GLU A 392 -6.72 16.06 -0.22
CA GLU A 392 -5.81 16.24 -1.34
C GLU A 392 -6.48 15.96 -2.70
N SER A 393 -7.47 15.06 -2.75
CA SER A 393 -8.24 14.80 -3.96
C SER A 393 -9.61 14.17 -3.68
N PRO A 394 -10.59 14.31 -4.60
CA PRO A 394 -11.89 13.65 -4.46
C PRO A 394 -11.81 12.12 -4.33
N PHE A 395 -10.75 11.50 -4.86
CA PHE A 395 -10.52 10.07 -4.81
C PHE A 395 -9.83 9.66 -3.49
N SER A 396 -8.71 10.28 -3.15
CA SER A 396 -7.86 9.87 -2.03
C SER A 396 -8.30 10.43 -0.68
N GLY A 397 -8.98 11.58 -0.65
CA GLY A 397 -9.21 12.28 0.60
C GLY A 397 -7.88 12.64 1.26
N ALA A 398 -7.73 12.33 2.53
CA ALA A 398 -6.53 12.59 3.30
C ALA A 398 -5.47 11.48 3.21
N HIS A 399 -5.61 10.51 2.29
CA HIS A 399 -4.74 9.33 2.21
C HIS A 399 -3.24 9.62 2.16
N SER A 400 -2.85 10.68 1.44
CA SER A 400 -1.44 11.07 1.27
C SER A 400 -1.00 12.24 2.17
N ASP A 401 -1.89 12.75 3.01
CA ASP A 401 -1.62 13.80 3.99
C ASP A 401 -0.86 13.27 5.21
N ILE A 402 0.30 12.67 5.00
CA ILE A 402 1.07 11.95 6.03
C ILE A 402 2.37 12.66 6.44
N LYS A 403 2.73 13.75 5.77
CA LYS A 403 4.00 14.47 5.98
C LYS A 403 3.93 15.40 7.19
N HIS A 404 3.63 14.83 8.37
CA HIS A 404 3.46 15.56 9.62
C HIS A 404 4.52 15.21 10.66
N PRO A 405 4.96 16.17 11.48
CA PRO A 405 5.88 15.93 12.59
C PRO A 405 5.34 14.87 13.59
N GLU A 406 4.03 14.84 13.81
CA GLU A 406 3.34 13.92 14.71
C GLU A 406 3.50 12.46 14.24
N VAL A 407 3.40 12.23 12.92
CA VAL A 407 3.57 10.90 12.32
C VAL A 407 5.01 10.42 12.50
N THR A 408 5.98 11.25 12.16
CA THR A 408 7.41 10.89 12.31
C THR A 408 7.84 10.81 13.78
N TRP A 409 7.18 11.57 14.68
CA TRP A 409 7.38 11.42 16.12
C TRP A 409 6.91 10.07 16.65
N ALA A 410 5.76 9.57 16.20
CA ALA A 410 5.30 8.24 16.58
C ALA A 410 6.31 7.16 16.14
N ILE A 411 6.90 7.28 14.94
CA ILE A 411 7.97 6.39 14.46
C ILE A 411 9.20 6.44 15.39
N ALA A 412 9.68 7.66 15.70
CA ALA A 412 10.84 7.84 16.56
C ALA A 412 10.59 7.31 17.98
N ALA A 413 9.39 7.52 18.52
CA ALA A 413 8.97 7.01 19.84
C ALA A 413 8.87 5.48 19.86
N ALA A 414 8.36 4.86 18.80
CA ALA A 414 8.32 3.40 18.66
C ALA A 414 9.73 2.81 18.66
N ALA A 415 10.67 3.44 17.96
CA ALA A 415 12.07 3.03 17.94
C ALA A 415 12.78 3.17 19.30
N GLN A 416 12.32 4.07 20.16
CA GLN A 416 12.85 4.21 21.53
C GLN A 416 12.29 3.17 22.50
N ALA A 417 11.07 2.66 22.24
CA ALA A 417 10.38 1.71 23.10
C ALA A 417 10.77 0.24 22.82
N ALA A 418 11.56 -0.01 21.78
CA ALA A 418 11.96 -1.33 21.31
C ALA A 418 13.33 -1.79 21.84
#